data_8182a42d0e02415fab037abd32aa2c5b
#
_entry.id   8182a42d0e02415fab037abd32aa2c5b
#
_cell.length_a   1.000
_cell.length_b   1.000
_cell.length_c   1.000
_cell.angle_alpha   90.00
_cell.angle_beta   90.00
_cell.angle_gamma   90.00
#
_symmetry.space_group_name_H-M   'P 1'
#
loop_
_entity.id
_entity.type
_entity.pdbx_description
1 polymer ?
#
loop_
_entity_poly.entity_id
_entity_poly.type
_entity_poly.pdbx_seq_one_letter_code
_entity_poly.pdbx_strand_id
1 'polypeptide(L)'
;MYNTKNKKMILEYMKSTDGAHITVNDICEDMKKRGSPVGVTTVYRQLERLAGEGLVHRYVSFPGESACYAYIGERGTAVSPCYHFKCERCGRLLHIKCAELTNFKEHISASHGFDVDLGSTVFMGICGECSGKGDVPSCCGEDHSEGESL
;
A
#
# COMPACT_ATOMS: atom_id res chain seq x y z
N MET A 1 -9.51 -12.32 -24.39
CA MET A 1 -10.82 -12.16 -23.75
C MET A 1 -10.79 -12.44 -22.25
N TYR A 2 -10.35 -13.60 -21.87
CA TYR A 2 -10.19 -13.96 -20.46
C TYR A 2 -9.28 -12.96 -19.71
N ASN A 3 -8.22 -12.54 -20.37
CA ASN A 3 -7.25 -11.60 -19.83
C ASN A 3 -7.85 -10.21 -19.58
N THR A 4 -8.72 -9.76 -20.47
CA THR A 4 -9.39 -8.45 -20.36
C THR A 4 -10.39 -8.43 -19.20
N LYS A 5 -11.11 -9.53 -18.99
CA LYS A 5 -12.06 -9.65 -17.89
C LYS A 5 -11.35 -9.55 -16.55
N ASN A 6 -10.26 -10.29 -16.40
CA ASN A 6 -9.48 -10.29 -15.17
C ASN A 6 -8.89 -8.89 -14.89
N LYS A 7 -8.36 -8.24 -15.90
CA LYS A 7 -7.84 -6.88 -15.79
C LYS A 7 -8.91 -5.92 -15.29
N LYS A 8 -10.10 -5.99 -15.88
CA LYS A 8 -11.21 -5.13 -15.50
C LYS A 8 -11.63 -5.35 -14.05
N MET A 9 -11.77 -6.60 -13.65
CA MET A 9 -12.16 -6.95 -12.29
C MET A 9 -11.14 -6.46 -11.25
N ILE A 10 -9.87 -6.66 -11.54
CA ILE A 10 -8.78 -6.22 -10.66
C ILE A 10 -8.76 -4.69 -10.57
N LEU A 11 -8.91 -4.01 -11.70
CA LEU A 11 -8.93 -2.55 -11.72
C LEU A 11 -10.12 -2.00 -10.92
N GLU A 12 -11.31 -2.60 -11.06
CA GLU A 12 -12.49 -2.20 -10.31
C GLU A 12 -12.26 -2.37 -8.80
N TYR A 13 -11.64 -3.49 -8.40
CA TYR A 13 -11.27 -3.71 -7.01
C TYR A 13 -10.31 -2.63 -6.52
N MET A 14 -9.26 -2.35 -7.29
CA MET A 14 -8.27 -1.34 -6.92
C MET A 14 -8.90 0.04 -6.77
N LYS A 15 -9.82 0.41 -7.65
CA LYS A 15 -10.55 1.67 -7.55
C LYS A 15 -11.38 1.75 -6.28
N SER A 16 -11.95 0.63 -5.85
CA SER A 16 -12.79 0.59 -4.66
C SER A 16 -11.99 0.74 -3.36
N THR A 17 -10.69 0.55 -3.41
CA THR A 17 -9.83 0.66 -2.21
C THR A 17 -9.39 2.08 -1.92
N ASP A 18 -9.70 3.01 -2.79
CA ASP A 18 -9.41 4.44 -2.63
C ASP A 18 -7.96 4.74 -2.27
N GLY A 19 -7.04 4.11 -2.97
CA GLY A 19 -5.61 4.34 -2.79
C GLY A 19 -4.95 3.56 -1.67
N ALA A 20 -5.66 2.64 -1.02
CA ALA A 20 -5.06 1.77 -0.02
C ALA A 20 -3.98 0.88 -0.65
N HIS A 21 -2.98 0.52 0.14
CA HIS A 21 -1.93 -0.39 -0.28
C HIS A 21 -2.44 -1.82 -0.21
N ILE A 22 -2.52 -2.47 -1.37
CA ILE A 22 -3.12 -3.79 -1.52
C ILE A 22 -2.05 -4.78 -1.99
N THR A 23 -2.04 -5.97 -1.40
CA THR A 23 -1.15 -7.04 -1.83
C THR A 23 -1.85 -7.92 -2.86
N VAL A 24 -1.06 -8.75 -3.55
CA VAL A 24 -1.60 -9.74 -4.48
C VAL A 24 -2.54 -10.69 -3.75
N ASN A 25 -2.19 -11.08 -2.54
CA ASN A 25 -3.03 -12.00 -1.75
C ASN A 25 -4.40 -11.39 -1.43
N ASP A 26 -4.43 -10.09 -1.11
CA ASP A 26 -5.70 -9.39 -0.85
C ASP A 26 -6.61 -9.47 -2.08
N ILE A 27 -6.05 -9.27 -3.26
CA ILE A 27 -6.80 -9.34 -4.51
C ILE A 27 -7.30 -10.76 -4.76
N CYS A 28 -6.45 -11.75 -4.57
CA CYS A 28 -6.82 -13.16 -4.74
C CYS A 28 -7.98 -13.55 -3.83
N GLU A 29 -7.92 -13.13 -2.58
CA GLU A 29 -8.99 -13.40 -1.61
C GLU A 29 -10.30 -12.73 -2.01
N ASP A 30 -10.26 -11.48 -2.45
CA ASP A 30 -11.45 -10.76 -2.88
C ASP A 30 -12.09 -11.42 -4.11
N MET A 31 -11.25 -11.78 -5.09
CA MET A 31 -11.75 -12.46 -6.29
C MET A 31 -12.39 -13.80 -5.94
N LYS A 32 -11.81 -14.52 -5.00
CA LYS A 32 -12.37 -15.80 -4.53
C LYS A 32 -13.72 -15.58 -3.85
N LYS A 33 -13.85 -14.55 -3.02
CA LYS A 33 -15.11 -14.20 -2.36
C LYS A 33 -16.21 -13.84 -3.35
N ARG A 34 -15.83 -13.24 -4.47
CA ARG A 34 -16.78 -12.87 -5.54
C ARG A 34 -17.16 -14.05 -6.44
N GLY A 35 -16.62 -15.22 -6.19
CA GLY A 35 -16.89 -16.41 -6.99
C GLY A 35 -16.15 -16.45 -8.33
N SER A 36 -15.15 -15.61 -8.49
CA SER A 36 -14.33 -15.56 -9.70
C SER A 36 -12.85 -15.66 -9.34
N PRO A 37 -12.40 -16.81 -8.83
CA PRO A 37 -11.00 -16.94 -8.39
C PRO A 37 -10.01 -16.69 -9.53
N VAL A 38 -8.94 -15.98 -9.21
CA VAL A 38 -7.87 -15.67 -10.16
C VAL A 38 -6.55 -16.10 -9.53
N GLY A 39 -5.70 -16.74 -10.30
CA GLY A 39 -4.40 -17.20 -9.80
C GLY A 39 -3.44 -16.06 -9.52
N VAL A 40 -2.53 -16.30 -8.60
CA VAL A 40 -1.53 -15.32 -8.16
C VAL A 40 -0.73 -14.77 -9.36
N THR A 41 -0.27 -15.65 -10.25
CA THR A 41 0.52 -15.24 -11.42
C THR A 41 -0.28 -14.31 -12.33
N THR A 42 -1.57 -14.58 -12.51
CA THR A 42 -2.44 -13.76 -13.33
C THR A 42 -2.63 -12.38 -12.69
N VAL A 43 -2.81 -12.33 -11.38
CA VAL A 43 -2.96 -11.06 -10.65
C VAL A 43 -1.70 -10.22 -10.81
N TYR A 44 -0.53 -10.79 -10.60
CA TYR A 44 0.75 -10.09 -10.79
C TYR A 44 0.86 -9.51 -12.19
N ARG A 45 0.55 -10.31 -13.19
CA ARG A 45 0.64 -9.90 -14.59
C ARG A 45 -0.26 -8.71 -14.89
N GLN A 46 -1.48 -8.74 -14.36
CA GLN A 46 -2.42 -7.64 -14.56
C GLN A 46 -1.99 -6.38 -13.81
N LEU A 47 -1.49 -6.52 -12.60
CA LEU A 47 -0.98 -5.38 -11.82
C LEU A 47 0.23 -4.73 -12.50
N GLU A 48 1.15 -5.53 -13.03
CA GLU A 48 2.30 -5.00 -13.77
C GLU A 48 1.84 -4.25 -15.02
N ARG A 49 0.81 -4.76 -15.69
CA ARG A 49 0.22 -4.08 -16.85
C ARG A 49 -0.42 -2.75 -16.46
N LEU A 50 -1.20 -2.75 -15.37
CA LEU A 50 -1.82 -1.54 -14.87
C LEU A 50 -0.78 -0.52 -14.38
N ALA A 51 0.31 -0.98 -13.80
CA ALA A 51 1.41 -0.11 -13.40
C ALA A 51 2.09 0.51 -14.62
N GLY A 52 2.26 -0.26 -15.68
CA GLY A 52 2.80 0.24 -16.94
C GLY A 52 1.90 1.28 -17.59
N GLU A 53 0.59 1.19 -17.37
CA GLU A 53 -0.39 2.16 -17.86
C GLU A 53 -0.50 3.40 -16.96
N GLY A 54 0.16 3.40 -15.81
CA GLY A 54 0.14 4.52 -14.88
C GLY A 54 -1.09 4.59 -14.00
N LEU A 55 -1.91 3.54 -13.95
CA LEU A 55 -3.13 3.49 -13.15
C LEU A 55 -2.90 3.00 -11.73
N VAL A 56 -1.84 2.23 -11.53
CA VAL A 56 -1.49 1.62 -10.26
C VAL A 56 -0.01 1.88 -10.02
N HIS A 57 0.34 2.18 -8.77
CA HIS A 57 1.74 2.33 -8.37
C HIS A 57 2.17 1.12 -7.55
N ARG A 58 3.35 0.61 -7.86
CA ARG A 58 3.94 -0.51 -7.15
C ARG A 58 4.91 0.00 -6.09
N TYR A 59 4.71 -0.42 -4.86
CA TYR A 59 5.60 -0.12 -3.74
C TYR A 59 6.36 -1.39 -3.38
N VAL A 60 7.67 -1.36 -3.55
CA VAL A 60 8.53 -2.48 -3.15
C VAL A 60 9.03 -2.18 -1.76
N SER A 61 8.70 -3.04 -0.81
CA SER A 61 9.10 -2.80 0.58
C SER A 61 10.46 -3.40 0.90
N PHE A 62 10.60 -4.69 0.80
CA PHE A 62 11.78 -5.39 1.33
C PHE A 62 12.15 -6.57 0.45
N PRO A 63 13.42 -6.93 0.31
CA PRO A 63 13.78 -8.19 -0.32
C PRO A 63 13.07 -9.34 0.38
N GLY A 64 12.31 -10.14 -0.37
CA GLY A 64 11.55 -11.26 0.17
C GLY A 64 10.14 -10.92 0.63
N GLU A 65 9.78 -9.65 0.69
CA GLU A 65 8.41 -9.23 1.00
C GLU A 65 7.59 -9.03 -0.27
N SER A 66 6.30 -9.25 -0.16
CA SER A 66 5.38 -9.00 -1.27
C SER A 66 5.26 -7.51 -1.53
N ALA A 67 5.27 -7.14 -2.81
CA ALA A 67 5.02 -5.75 -3.19
C ALA A 67 3.59 -5.34 -2.87
N CYS A 68 3.40 -4.09 -2.52
CA CYS A 68 2.08 -3.49 -2.37
C CYS A 68 1.76 -2.67 -3.61
N TYR A 69 0.48 -2.56 -3.92
CA TYR A 69 0.00 -1.78 -5.05
C TYR A 69 -1.09 -0.83 -4.59
N ALA A 70 -1.11 0.37 -5.14
CA ALA A 70 -2.14 1.35 -4.83
C ALA A 70 -2.66 1.97 -6.12
N TYR A 71 -3.97 2.19 -6.19
CA TYR A 71 -4.59 2.88 -7.30
C TYR A 71 -4.28 4.38 -7.21
N ILE A 72 -3.72 4.92 -8.26
CA ILE A 72 -3.33 6.35 -8.32
C ILE A 72 -4.21 7.16 -9.27
N GLY A 73 -5.10 6.49 -9.99
CA GLY A 73 -6.04 7.14 -10.88
C GLY A 73 -5.45 7.50 -12.23
N GLU A 74 -6.32 7.90 -13.14
CA GLU A 74 -5.95 8.21 -14.51
C GLU A 74 -5.09 9.46 -14.63
N ARG A 75 -5.09 10.30 -13.61
CA ARG A 75 -4.34 11.56 -13.60
C ARG A 75 -2.97 11.44 -12.93
N GLY A 76 -2.65 10.25 -12.42
CA GLY A 76 -1.42 10.08 -11.67
C GLY A 76 -1.31 10.98 -10.47
N THR A 77 -2.46 11.44 -9.94
CA THR A 77 -2.48 12.30 -8.77
C THR A 77 -1.92 11.57 -7.57
N ALA A 78 -1.06 12.24 -6.86
CA ALA A 78 -0.45 11.69 -5.67
C ALA A 78 -1.53 11.32 -4.66
N VAL A 79 -1.63 10.05 -4.38
CA VAL A 79 -2.39 9.55 -3.25
C VAL A 79 -1.69 10.06 -2.00
N SER A 80 -2.43 10.32 -0.94
CA SER A 80 -1.83 10.71 0.34
C SER A 80 -0.70 9.75 0.68
N PRO A 81 0.50 10.27 0.98
CA PRO A 81 1.64 9.40 1.20
C PRO A 81 1.41 8.45 2.37
N CYS A 82 1.68 7.19 2.13
CA CYS A 82 1.56 6.15 3.12
C CYS A 82 2.94 5.54 3.33
N TYR A 83 3.33 5.40 4.58
CA TYR A 83 4.68 4.95 4.94
C TYR A 83 4.63 3.55 5.53
N HIS A 84 5.68 2.79 5.28
CA HIS A 84 5.76 1.39 5.67
C HIS A 84 6.57 1.22 6.95
N PHE A 85 6.00 0.54 7.93
CA PHE A 85 6.66 0.20 9.19
C PHE A 85 6.56 -1.30 9.40
N LYS A 86 7.69 -1.93 9.69
CA LYS A 86 7.72 -3.38 9.91
C LYS A 86 8.16 -3.69 11.33
N CYS A 87 7.40 -4.54 12.01
CA CYS A 87 7.76 -5.01 13.34
C CYS A 87 8.81 -6.13 13.22
N GLU A 88 9.94 -5.95 13.88
CA GLU A 88 11.01 -6.95 13.89
C GLU A 88 10.64 -8.20 14.70
N ARG A 89 9.66 -8.08 15.57
CA ARG A 89 9.27 -9.17 16.46
C ARG A 89 8.20 -10.07 15.86
N CYS A 90 7.09 -9.50 15.39
CA CYS A 90 5.99 -10.28 14.81
C CYS A 90 5.97 -10.30 13.29
N GLY A 91 6.79 -9.49 12.63
CA GLY A 91 6.85 -9.42 11.17
C GLY A 91 5.72 -8.64 10.51
N ARG A 92 4.84 -8.05 11.28
CA ARG A 92 3.70 -7.30 10.79
C ARG A 92 4.15 -6.06 10.03
N LEU A 93 3.55 -5.81 8.88
CA LEU A 93 3.78 -4.61 8.09
C LEU A 93 2.63 -3.64 8.30
N LEU A 94 2.94 -2.43 8.74
CA LEU A 94 1.96 -1.38 8.98
C LEU A 94 2.08 -0.30 7.93
N HIS A 95 0.95 0.22 7.49
CA HIS A 95 0.87 1.37 6.59
C HIS A 95 0.35 2.55 7.40
N ILE A 96 1.16 3.58 7.54
CA ILE A 96 0.85 4.72 8.40
C ILE A 96 0.94 6.01 7.61
N LYS A 97 -0.10 6.85 7.73
CA LYS A 97 -0.08 8.22 7.21
C LYS A 97 0.40 9.12 8.34
N CYS A 98 1.42 9.91 8.07
CA CYS A 98 2.03 10.74 9.10
C CYS A 98 2.53 12.05 8.49
N ALA A 99 1.96 13.15 8.92
CA ALA A 99 2.34 14.48 8.44
C ALA A 99 3.78 14.82 8.83
N GLU A 100 4.23 14.32 9.96
CA GLU A 100 5.60 14.58 10.42
C GLU A 100 6.64 13.93 9.50
N LEU A 101 6.34 12.76 8.94
CA LEU A 101 7.22 12.13 7.98
C LEU A 101 7.26 12.90 6.65
N THR A 102 6.14 13.47 6.26
CA THR A 102 6.10 14.35 5.08
C THR A 102 6.96 15.58 5.32
N ASN A 103 6.86 16.20 6.49
CA ASN A 103 7.69 17.34 6.87
C ASN A 103 9.16 16.96 6.93
N PHE A 104 9.47 15.77 7.43
CA PHE A 104 10.83 15.24 7.46
C PHE A 104 11.41 15.14 6.05
N LYS A 105 10.65 14.62 5.12
CA LYS A 105 11.08 14.51 3.72
C LYS A 105 11.42 15.89 3.15
N GLU A 106 10.54 16.86 3.37
CA GLU A 106 10.76 18.23 2.93
C GLU A 106 11.98 18.86 3.57
N HIS A 107 12.18 18.64 4.86
CA HIS A 107 13.34 19.14 5.58
C HIS A 107 14.63 18.58 5.01
N ILE A 108 14.70 17.29 4.79
CA ILE A 108 15.90 16.63 4.25
C ILE A 108 16.23 17.18 2.85
N SER A 109 15.20 17.37 2.03
CA SER A 109 15.40 17.91 0.69
C SER A 109 15.93 19.37 0.74
N ALA A 110 15.29 20.21 1.54
CA ALA A 110 15.58 21.63 1.59
C ALA A 110 16.91 21.94 2.34
N SER A 111 17.17 21.22 3.43
CA SER A 111 18.30 21.53 4.31
C SER A 111 19.54 20.71 4.02
N HIS A 112 19.38 19.54 3.44
CA HIS A 112 20.50 18.61 3.21
C HIS A 112 20.65 18.21 1.74
N GLY A 113 19.78 18.68 0.87
CA GLY A 113 19.87 18.44 -0.57
C GLY A 113 19.68 16.99 -0.98
N PHE A 114 18.93 16.22 -0.20
CA PHE A 114 18.71 14.81 -0.47
C PHE A 114 17.20 14.52 -0.58
N ASP A 115 16.82 13.93 -1.69
CA ASP A 115 15.42 13.56 -1.90
C ASP A 115 15.18 12.13 -1.44
N VAL A 116 14.51 11.99 -0.30
CA VAL A 116 14.22 10.69 0.29
C VAL A 116 13.01 10.07 -0.36
N ASP A 117 13.12 8.83 -0.77
CA ASP A 117 11.98 8.06 -1.28
C ASP A 117 11.37 7.26 -0.13
N LEU A 118 10.48 7.90 0.60
CA LEU A 118 9.81 7.27 1.74
C LEU A 118 8.82 6.19 1.31
N GLY A 119 8.33 6.26 0.07
CA GLY A 119 7.43 5.23 -0.47
C GLY A 119 8.09 3.87 -0.65
N SER A 120 9.40 3.89 -0.90
CA SER A 120 10.21 2.67 -1.05
C SER A 120 10.99 2.33 0.21
N THR A 121 10.79 3.08 1.29
CA THR A 121 11.51 2.91 2.55
C THR A 121 10.64 2.17 3.54
N VAL A 122 11.25 1.23 4.27
CA VAL A 122 10.57 0.52 5.35
C VAL A 122 11.29 0.86 6.66
N PHE A 123 10.53 1.37 7.61
CA PHE A 123 11.05 1.66 8.94
C PHE A 123 10.93 0.40 9.79
N MET A 124 12.01 0.04 10.42
CA MET A 124 12.07 -1.15 11.27
C MET A 124 11.89 -0.76 12.74
N GLY A 125 11.17 -1.55 13.48
CA GLY A 125 10.96 -1.28 14.90
C GLY A 125 10.07 -2.34 15.53
N ILE A 126 9.43 -2.00 16.63
CA ILE A 126 8.55 -2.90 17.36
C ILE A 126 7.15 -2.30 17.39
N CYS A 127 6.15 -3.06 16.95
CA CYS A 127 4.78 -2.56 16.92
C CYS A 127 4.20 -2.39 18.33
N GLY A 128 3.08 -1.68 18.43
CA GLY A 128 2.45 -1.41 19.71
C GLY A 128 2.05 -2.65 20.48
N GLU A 129 1.57 -3.68 19.80
CA GLU A 129 1.21 -4.93 20.44
C GLU A 129 2.41 -5.63 21.06
N CYS A 130 3.52 -5.74 20.30
CA CYS A 130 4.73 -6.41 20.78
C CYS A 130 5.44 -5.60 21.87
N SER A 131 5.29 -4.29 21.88
CA SER A 131 5.89 -3.41 22.88
C SER A 131 4.99 -3.18 24.11
N GLY A 132 3.76 -3.67 24.08
CA GLY A 132 2.81 -3.49 25.17
C GLY A 132 2.11 -2.14 25.19
N LYS A 133 2.25 -1.35 24.13
CA LYS A 133 1.62 -0.02 24.04
C LYS A 133 0.21 -0.05 23.46
N GLY A 134 -0.24 -1.21 23.00
CA GLY A 134 -1.51 -1.36 22.33
C GLY A 134 -1.39 -1.29 20.82
N ASP A 135 -2.45 -1.65 20.13
CA ASP A 135 -2.46 -1.68 18.67
C ASP A 135 -2.52 -0.27 18.09
N VAL A 136 -1.69 -0.03 17.10
CA VAL A 136 -1.71 1.22 16.35
C VAL A 136 -2.38 0.92 15.00
N PRO A 137 -3.50 1.56 14.70
CA PRO A 137 -4.21 1.27 13.47
C PRO A 137 -3.40 1.63 12.23
N SER A 138 -3.44 0.73 11.27
CA SER A 138 -2.92 1.02 9.93
C SER A 138 -3.93 1.92 9.22
N CYS A 139 -3.44 2.92 8.53
CA CYS A 139 -4.31 3.85 7.82
C CYS A 139 -4.82 3.32 6.48
N CYS A 140 -4.35 2.15 6.08
CA CYS A 140 -4.77 1.55 4.82
C CYS A 140 -5.58 0.29 5.11
N GLY A 141 -6.84 0.28 4.71
CA GLY A 141 -7.69 -0.89 4.83
C GLY A 141 -8.75 -0.86 5.90
N GLU A 142 -8.83 0.19 6.69
CA GLU A 142 -9.93 0.35 7.63
C GLU A 142 -10.44 1.78 7.61
N ASP A 143 -11.74 1.90 7.45
CA ASP A 143 -12.42 3.17 7.60
C ASP A 143 -12.33 3.58 9.07
N HIS A 144 -11.35 4.38 9.38
CA HIS A 144 -11.37 5.07 10.64
C HIS A 144 -12.16 6.34 10.48
N SER A 145 -13.46 6.19 10.49
CA SER A 145 -14.30 7.28 10.91
C SER A 145 -13.96 7.49 12.37
N GLU A 146 -13.62 8.69 12.69
CA GLU A 146 -13.32 9.17 13.99
C GLU A 146 -11.90 9.08 14.41
N GLY A 147 -11.16 9.98 13.87
CA GLY A 147 -10.11 10.56 14.60
C GLY A 147 -10.67 11.54 15.59
N GLU A 148 -11.04 11.12 16.75
CA GLU A 148 -11.12 12.04 17.83
C GLU A 148 -9.72 12.35 18.25
N SER A 149 -9.30 13.34 17.84
CA SER A 149 -8.75 14.48 18.46
C SER A 149 -8.34 14.34 19.91
N LEU A 150 -7.27 14.64 20.07
CA LEU A 150 -6.63 15.37 21.14
C LEU A 150 -5.19 15.46 20.82
#